data_7e36b97fe4e86fc33c69db6ed24ecb8f
#
_entry.id   7e36b97fe4e86fc33c69db6ed24ecb8f
#
_cell.length_a   1.000
_cell.length_b   1.000
_cell.length_c   1.000
_cell.angle_alpha   90.00
_cell.angle_beta   90.00
_cell.angle_gamma   90.00
#
_symmetry.space_group_name_H-M   'P 1'
#
loop_
_entity.id
_entity.type
_entity.pdbx_description
1 polymer ?
#
loop_
_entity_poly.entity_id
_entity_poly.type
_entity_poly.pdbx_seq_one_letter_code
_entity_poly.pdbx_strand_id
1 'polypeptide(L)'
;RLGKAYKDWFKLELAENPKKNGYDYFELSMDGDQVKIKGNDGVSLATGLNHYLKYFCQVNLSQVGDQADMPENKPVVTEKVFKETKAEVRYSYNYCTLSYSMAFWGEQEWRDELDWLALNGVNVVLDATAQEEVWRRFLGELGYSHEDIKDFIAGPAYYAWAYMANLSGFGGPVHDSWFEERTELARKNQLIMRKLGMQPVLQGYSGMVPTNIHDYDKNAEVIEQGEWCSFQRPTMLKTTSSTFEKYAKKFYQCQKEVYGDVSNYYATDPFHEGGITGGMNASDISEKVLTEMITADKDAVWIIQSWQGNPTTALLNGLDRVEKGTDHALILDLYAEKDPHYDEGRPGAEAYGDEEEFDKTPW
;
A
#
# COMPACT_ATOMS: atom_id res chain seq x y z
N ARG A 1 21.52 9.95 7.23
CA ARG A 1 21.13 11.28 7.73
C ARG A 1 22.06 11.76 8.85
N LEU A 2 22.14 11.08 9.99
CA LEU A 2 22.99 11.50 11.13
C LEU A 2 24.49 11.20 10.96
N GLY A 3 24.86 10.34 10.00
CA GLY A 3 26.23 9.87 9.82
C GLY A 3 26.67 8.79 10.84
N LYS A 4 27.88 8.25 10.65
CA LYS A 4 28.40 7.12 11.45
C LYS A 4 28.90 7.53 12.84
N ALA A 5 29.11 8.82 13.11
CA ALA A 5 29.71 9.31 14.36
C ALA A 5 28.88 8.98 15.62
N TYR A 6 27.57 8.85 15.47
CA TYR A 6 26.66 8.60 16.60
C TYR A 6 26.31 7.13 16.79
N LYS A 7 26.86 6.22 15.98
CA LYS A 7 26.55 4.79 16.03
C LYS A 7 26.72 4.21 17.42
N ASP A 8 27.80 4.59 18.11
CA ASP A 8 28.16 4.05 19.40
C ASP A 8 27.33 4.63 20.57
N TRP A 9 26.46 5.60 20.27
CA TRP A 9 25.51 6.12 21.26
C TRP A 9 24.40 5.14 21.58
N PHE A 10 24.11 4.20 20.68
CA PHE A 10 22.91 3.38 20.71
C PHE A 10 23.22 1.89 20.82
N LYS A 11 22.39 1.20 21.58
CA LYS A 11 22.28 -0.26 21.62
C LYS A 11 20.86 -0.66 21.27
N LEU A 12 20.68 -1.36 20.16
CA LEU A 12 19.37 -1.84 19.69
C LEU A 12 19.15 -3.28 20.15
N GLU A 13 17.94 -3.59 20.62
CA GLU A 13 17.58 -4.92 21.09
C GLU A 13 16.16 -5.26 20.62
N LEU A 14 16.02 -6.33 19.82
CA LEU A 14 14.72 -6.90 19.49
C LEU A 14 14.22 -7.72 20.68
N ALA A 15 13.01 -7.44 21.16
CA ALA A 15 12.38 -8.13 22.26
C ALA A 15 10.86 -8.08 22.14
N GLU A 16 10.17 -9.11 22.63
CA GLU A 16 8.70 -9.10 22.73
C GLU A 16 8.23 -8.02 23.73
N ASN A 17 7.01 -7.50 23.48
CA ASN A 17 6.39 -6.56 24.41
C ASN A 17 6.25 -7.21 25.79
N PRO A 18 6.82 -6.61 26.85
CA PRO A 18 6.80 -7.20 28.19
C PRO A 18 5.39 -7.38 28.75
N LYS A 19 4.41 -6.66 28.23
CA LYS A 19 2.99 -6.82 28.62
C LYS A 19 2.32 -8.03 27.94
N LYS A 20 2.96 -8.63 26.92
CA LYS A 20 2.45 -9.78 26.16
C LYS A 20 1.03 -9.58 25.61
N ASN A 21 0.71 -8.36 25.23
CA ASN A 21 -0.61 -7.97 24.71
C ASN A 21 -0.68 -7.96 23.17
N GLY A 22 0.42 -8.29 22.49
CA GLY A 22 0.52 -8.29 21.01
C GLY A 22 0.76 -6.93 20.39
N TYR A 23 0.81 -5.85 21.17
CA TYR A 23 1.01 -4.51 20.65
C TYR A 23 2.45 -4.23 20.32
N ASP A 24 2.68 -3.44 19.26
CA ASP A 24 3.99 -2.89 18.95
C ASP A 24 4.40 -1.89 20.04
N TYR A 25 5.70 -1.90 20.39
CA TYR A 25 6.22 -1.05 21.45
C TYR A 25 7.66 -0.66 21.21
N PHE A 26 8.08 0.41 21.87
CA PHE A 26 9.47 0.68 22.12
C PHE A 26 9.73 1.05 23.59
N GLU A 27 10.96 0.83 24.01
CA GLU A 27 11.46 1.19 25.35
C GLU A 27 12.82 1.87 25.21
N LEU A 28 13.00 3.01 25.92
CA LEU A 28 14.29 3.68 26.03
C LEU A 28 14.81 3.57 27.46
N SER A 29 16.08 3.26 27.61
CA SER A 29 16.78 3.21 28.91
C SER A 29 18.27 3.41 28.69
N MET A 30 19.06 3.49 29.76
CA MET A 30 20.52 3.44 29.65
C MET A 30 21.04 2.00 29.87
N ASP A 31 22.09 1.63 29.15
CA ASP A 31 22.88 0.42 29.35
C ASP A 31 24.36 0.84 29.38
N GLY A 32 24.90 1.05 30.59
CA GLY A 32 26.16 1.74 30.76
C GLY A 32 26.12 3.14 30.19
N ASP A 33 26.96 3.43 29.22
CA ASP A 33 27.03 4.73 28.56
C ASP A 33 26.17 4.79 27.26
N GLN A 34 25.49 3.72 26.89
CA GLN A 34 24.70 3.69 25.67
C GLN A 34 23.21 3.90 25.95
N VAL A 35 22.51 4.59 25.00
CA VAL A 35 21.05 4.63 24.96
C VAL A 35 20.57 3.30 24.40
N LYS A 36 19.90 2.51 25.23
CA LYS A 36 19.32 1.23 24.84
C LYS A 36 17.90 1.46 24.33
N ILE A 37 17.67 0.98 23.11
CA ILE A 37 16.36 1.01 22.45
C ILE A 37 15.90 -0.43 22.27
N LYS A 38 14.75 -0.79 22.88
CA LYS A 38 14.09 -2.08 22.67
C LYS A 38 12.83 -1.89 21.84
N GLY A 39 12.49 -2.87 21.02
CA GLY A 39 11.27 -2.94 20.25
C GLY A 39 11.04 -4.33 19.69
N ASN A 40 9.83 -4.62 19.25
CA ASN A 40 9.48 -5.94 18.72
C ASN A 40 9.91 -6.14 17.26
N ASP A 41 10.13 -5.04 16.52
CA ASP A 41 10.58 -5.06 15.12
C ASP A 41 11.47 -3.84 14.79
N GLY A 42 11.87 -3.72 13.53
CA GLY A 42 12.70 -2.61 13.07
C GLY A 42 11.97 -1.27 13.07
N VAL A 43 10.67 -1.24 12.79
CA VAL A 43 9.83 -0.03 12.85
C VAL A 43 9.76 0.48 14.28
N SER A 44 9.50 -0.39 15.24
CA SER A 44 9.45 -0.06 16.67
C SER A 44 10.79 0.48 17.17
N LEU A 45 11.91 -0.13 16.76
CA LEU A 45 13.24 0.38 17.07
C LEU A 45 13.51 1.75 16.44
N ALA A 46 13.10 1.95 15.17
CA ALA A 46 13.23 3.23 14.48
C ALA A 46 12.40 4.32 15.15
N THR A 47 11.16 3.99 15.54
CA THR A 47 10.27 4.93 16.26
C THR A 47 10.86 5.31 17.62
N GLY A 48 11.43 4.34 18.36
CA GLY A 48 12.15 4.62 19.60
C GLY A 48 13.36 5.52 19.40
N LEU A 49 14.13 5.30 18.32
CA LEU A 49 15.22 6.19 17.93
C LEU A 49 14.72 7.60 17.64
N ASN A 50 13.66 7.74 16.84
CA ASN A 50 13.07 9.03 16.52
C ASN A 50 12.57 9.76 17.77
N HIS A 51 11.95 9.04 18.70
CA HIS A 51 11.54 9.59 19.99
C HIS A 51 12.76 10.17 20.76
N TYR A 52 13.86 9.44 20.83
CA TYR A 52 15.07 9.94 21.45
C TYR A 52 15.62 11.18 20.74
N LEU A 53 15.69 11.15 19.42
CA LEU A 53 16.16 12.27 18.62
C LEU A 53 15.29 13.54 18.85
N LYS A 54 13.99 13.40 18.80
CA LYS A 54 13.05 14.53 18.98
C LYS A 54 13.06 15.10 20.40
N TYR A 55 12.94 14.25 21.41
CA TYR A 55 12.65 14.71 22.77
C TYR A 55 13.88 14.86 23.65
N PHE A 56 14.99 14.20 23.33
CA PHE A 56 16.23 14.33 24.07
C PHE A 56 17.30 15.12 23.33
N CYS A 57 17.43 14.94 22.00
CA CYS A 57 18.41 15.63 21.20
C CYS A 57 17.88 16.91 20.53
N GLN A 58 16.56 17.13 20.49
CA GLN A 58 15.89 18.21 19.77
C GLN A 58 16.21 18.20 18.26
N VAL A 59 16.43 17.01 17.71
CA VAL A 59 16.66 16.73 16.29
C VAL A 59 15.36 16.34 15.63
N ASN A 60 15.09 16.89 14.46
CA ASN A 60 13.94 16.55 13.65
C ASN A 60 14.38 16.10 12.26
N LEU A 61 14.06 14.87 11.91
CA LEU A 61 14.25 14.31 10.56
C LEU A 61 12.92 14.36 9.82
N SER A 62 12.88 15.01 8.66
CA SER A 62 11.64 15.17 7.91
C SER A 62 11.82 14.92 6.41
N GLN A 63 10.69 14.77 5.70
CA GLN A 63 10.66 14.62 4.24
C GLN A 63 11.16 15.87 3.50
N VAL A 64 11.00 17.05 4.09
CA VAL A 64 11.28 18.33 3.45
C VAL A 64 12.61 18.97 3.92
N GLY A 65 13.33 18.30 4.81
CA GLY A 65 14.63 18.72 5.31
C GLY A 65 14.88 18.29 6.75
N ASP A 66 16.13 18.01 7.05
CA ASP A 66 16.57 17.54 8.36
C ASP A 66 17.15 18.67 9.18
N GLN A 67 16.72 18.76 10.44
CA GLN A 67 17.40 19.53 11.50
C GLN A 67 18.18 18.52 12.33
N ALA A 68 19.37 18.16 11.83
CA ALA A 68 20.17 17.06 12.32
C ALA A 68 21.36 17.48 13.19
N ASP A 69 21.31 18.69 13.77
CA ASP A 69 22.36 19.21 14.65
C ASP A 69 22.34 18.48 15.99
N MET A 70 23.12 17.42 16.07
CA MET A 70 23.23 16.62 17.28
C MET A 70 23.95 17.39 18.40
N PRO A 71 23.52 17.24 19.68
CA PRO A 71 24.19 17.87 20.80
C PRO A 71 25.62 17.31 20.98
N GLU A 72 26.54 18.16 21.46
CA GLU A 72 27.92 17.76 21.75
C GLU A 72 27.98 16.61 22.76
N ASN A 73 27.15 16.73 23.82
CA ASN A 73 27.06 15.70 24.85
C ASN A 73 25.79 14.87 24.64
N LYS A 74 25.94 13.57 24.67
CA LYS A 74 24.83 12.62 24.55
C LYS A 74 23.84 12.81 25.71
N PRO A 75 22.57 13.16 25.43
CA PRO A 75 21.56 13.26 26.47
C PRO A 75 21.30 11.90 27.16
N VAL A 76 21.18 11.94 28.48
CA VAL A 76 20.96 10.74 29.30
C VAL A 76 19.45 10.50 29.46
N VAL A 77 19.01 9.26 29.26
CA VAL A 77 17.65 8.83 29.56
C VAL A 77 17.58 8.53 31.07
N THR A 78 17.17 9.54 31.86
CA THR A 78 17.14 9.46 33.33
C THR A 78 16.04 8.57 33.86
N GLU A 79 14.90 8.55 33.15
CA GLU A 79 13.76 7.68 33.45
C GLU A 79 13.43 6.84 32.22
N LYS A 80 13.08 5.59 32.47
CA LYS A 80 12.69 4.66 31.40
C LYS A 80 11.46 5.18 30.66
N VAL A 81 11.57 5.29 29.35
CA VAL A 81 10.43 5.59 28.47
C VAL A 81 9.87 4.28 27.95
N PHE A 82 8.56 4.09 28.03
CA PHE A 82 7.86 2.96 27.43
C PHE A 82 6.64 3.51 26.66
N LYS A 83 6.53 3.16 25.40
CA LYS A 83 5.40 3.49 24.54
C LYS A 83 4.95 2.26 23.78
N GLU A 84 3.66 2.13 23.57
CA GLU A 84 3.05 1.07 22.77
C GLU A 84 1.90 1.62 21.96
N THR A 85 1.53 0.92 20.88
CA THR A 85 0.38 1.27 20.04
C THR A 85 -0.54 0.07 19.88
N LYS A 86 -1.86 0.34 19.87
CA LYS A 86 -2.91 -0.64 19.55
C LYS A 86 -3.12 -0.80 18.04
N ALA A 87 -2.67 0.19 17.25
CA ALA A 87 -2.84 0.16 15.81
C ALA A 87 -1.89 -0.89 15.19
N GLU A 88 -2.46 -2.01 14.77
CA GLU A 88 -1.72 -3.07 14.09
C GLU A 88 -1.24 -2.61 12.72
N VAL A 89 -2.07 -1.90 11.97
CA VAL A 89 -1.79 -1.36 10.66
C VAL A 89 -1.62 0.16 10.74
N ARG A 90 -0.44 0.64 10.41
CA ARG A 90 -0.11 2.06 10.30
C ARG A 90 0.32 2.31 8.86
N TYR A 91 -0.69 2.66 8.08
CA TYR A 91 -0.63 2.68 6.62
C TYR A 91 -0.13 4.02 6.09
N SER A 92 0.60 3.99 5.00
CA SER A 92 0.99 5.17 4.23
C SER A 92 0.78 4.96 2.75
N TYR A 93 0.28 5.83 2.16
CA TYR A 93 -0.06 6.58 0.97
C TYR A 93 -1.39 6.16 0.36
N ASN A 94 -2.05 7.10 -0.33
CA ASN A 94 -3.07 6.81 -1.34
C ASN A 94 -2.39 6.59 -2.71
N TYR A 95 -3.13 6.09 -3.69
CA TYR A 95 -2.59 5.83 -5.03
C TYR A 95 -1.98 7.07 -5.69
N CYS A 96 -2.62 8.24 -5.54
CA CYS A 96 -2.22 9.47 -6.23
C CYS A 96 -0.83 9.94 -5.84
N THR A 97 -0.40 9.69 -4.60
CA THR A 97 0.91 10.09 -4.09
C THR A 97 2.04 9.56 -4.96
N LEU A 98 1.93 8.32 -5.45
CA LEU A 98 2.93 7.73 -6.33
C LEU A 98 3.16 8.59 -7.57
N SER A 99 2.09 8.97 -8.28
CA SER A 99 2.21 9.73 -9.54
C SER A 99 2.47 11.23 -9.33
N TYR A 100 2.00 11.82 -8.24
CA TYR A 100 2.26 13.23 -7.93
C TYR A 100 3.68 13.49 -7.47
N SER A 101 4.25 12.61 -6.66
CA SER A 101 5.54 12.89 -6.00
C SER A 101 6.64 11.89 -6.32
N MET A 102 6.30 10.62 -6.57
CA MET A 102 7.26 9.50 -6.55
C MET A 102 7.51 8.86 -7.91
N ALA A 103 6.86 9.38 -8.98
CA ALA A 103 6.84 8.76 -10.31
C ALA A 103 8.24 8.43 -10.86
N PHE A 104 9.24 9.27 -10.55
CA PHE A 104 10.60 9.14 -11.05
C PHE A 104 11.63 8.92 -9.93
N TRP A 105 11.19 8.58 -8.73
CA TRP A 105 12.10 8.31 -7.63
C TRP A 105 13.02 7.12 -7.93
N GLY A 106 14.29 7.28 -7.57
CA GLY A 106 15.29 6.23 -7.59
C GLY A 106 15.53 5.62 -6.20
N GLU A 107 16.63 4.91 -6.06
CA GLU A 107 16.96 4.17 -4.83
C GLU A 107 17.15 5.09 -3.62
N GLN A 108 17.75 6.29 -3.82
CA GLN A 108 18.05 7.17 -2.70
C GLN A 108 16.79 7.81 -2.12
N GLU A 109 15.90 8.31 -2.99
CA GLU A 109 14.65 8.92 -2.57
C GLU A 109 13.76 7.91 -1.84
N TRP A 110 13.63 6.69 -2.38
CA TRP A 110 12.88 5.64 -1.72
C TRP A 110 13.50 5.21 -0.39
N ARG A 111 14.83 5.15 -0.30
CA ARG A 111 15.49 4.82 0.97
C ARG A 111 15.21 5.88 2.03
N ASP A 112 15.36 7.16 1.67
CA ASP A 112 15.12 8.26 2.60
C ASP A 112 13.67 8.29 3.06
N GLU A 113 12.75 7.96 2.17
CA GLU A 113 11.33 7.89 2.50
C GLU A 113 10.99 6.72 3.42
N LEU A 114 11.45 5.51 3.10
CA LEU A 114 11.23 4.33 3.94
C LEU A 114 11.85 4.48 5.33
N ASP A 115 13.04 5.10 5.43
CA ASP A 115 13.64 5.44 6.71
C ASP A 115 12.76 6.42 7.50
N TRP A 116 12.22 7.46 6.84
CA TRP A 116 11.34 8.42 7.50
C TRP A 116 10.02 7.78 7.95
N LEU A 117 9.41 6.94 7.13
CA LEU A 117 8.21 6.19 7.47
C LEU A 117 8.43 5.31 8.71
N ALA A 118 9.53 4.54 8.73
CA ALA A 118 9.88 3.72 9.88
C ALA A 118 10.11 4.54 11.16
N LEU A 119 10.79 5.68 11.05
CA LEU A 119 10.99 6.62 12.17
C LEU A 119 9.66 7.15 12.73
N ASN A 120 8.62 7.21 11.91
CA ASN A 120 7.28 7.67 12.31
C ASN A 120 6.27 6.52 12.52
N GLY A 121 6.75 5.29 12.61
CA GLY A 121 5.96 4.14 13.05
C GLY A 121 5.13 3.45 11.98
N VAL A 122 5.25 3.86 10.71
CA VAL A 122 4.53 3.23 9.59
C VAL A 122 5.08 1.83 9.33
N ASN A 123 4.19 0.85 9.21
CA ASN A 123 4.54 -0.54 8.96
C ASN A 123 3.91 -1.14 7.69
N VAL A 124 2.98 -0.43 7.04
CA VAL A 124 2.35 -0.84 5.78
C VAL A 124 2.41 0.32 4.79
N VAL A 125 2.97 0.09 3.60
CA VAL A 125 3.26 1.15 2.63
C VAL A 125 2.72 0.76 1.26
N LEU A 126 1.94 1.64 0.64
CA LEU A 126 1.58 1.46 -0.77
C LEU A 126 2.82 1.65 -1.64
N ASP A 127 3.38 0.55 -2.12
CA ASP A 127 4.49 0.54 -3.07
C ASP A 127 4.07 -0.14 -4.37
N ALA A 128 3.75 0.67 -5.36
CA ALA A 128 3.40 0.21 -6.68
C ALA A 128 4.59 0.19 -7.65
N THR A 129 5.82 0.31 -7.15
CA THR A 129 7.03 0.23 -7.98
C THR A 129 7.10 -1.12 -8.69
N ALA A 130 7.32 -1.11 -10.01
CA ALA A 130 7.34 -2.27 -10.90
C ALA A 130 5.98 -2.97 -11.13
N GLN A 131 4.87 -2.37 -10.76
CA GLN A 131 3.56 -2.93 -11.08
C GLN A 131 3.33 -2.99 -12.61
N GLU A 132 3.94 -2.09 -13.38
CA GLU A 132 3.97 -2.13 -14.85
C GLU A 132 4.60 -3.41 -15.40
N GLU A 133 5.58 -3.97 -14.72
CA GLU A 133 6.18 -5.26 -15.11
C GLU A 133 5.21 -6.41 -14.86
N VAL A 134 4.41 -6.34 -13.80
CA VAL A 134 3.33 -7.31 -13.57
C VAL A 134 2.34 -7.27 -14.72
N TRP A 135 1.90 -6.07 -15.12
CA TRP A 135 1.00 -5.90 -16.26
C TRP A 135 1.62 -6.38 -17.58
N ARG A 136 2.89 -6.06 -17.82
CA ARG A 136 3.62 -6.52 -19.02
C ARG A 136 3.65 -8.05 -19.10
N ARG A 137 3.94 -8.74 -17.99
CA ARG A 137 3.96 -10.21 -17.94
C ARG A 137 2.55 -10.77 -18.09
N PHE A 138 1.60 -10.24 -17.34
CA PHE A 138 0.23 -10.69 -17.38
C PHE A 138 -0.37 -10.62 -18.78
N LEU A 139 -0.26 -9.50 -19.46
CA LEU A 139 -0.75 -9.33 -20.82
C LEU A 139 0.05 -10.21 -21.82
N GLY A 140 1.35 -10.34 -21.64
CA GLY A 140 2.19 -11.24 -22.43
C GLY A 140 1.75 -12.71 -22.33
N GLU A 141 1.39 -13.18 -21.12
CA GLU A 141 0.84 -14.52 -20.87
C GLU A 141 -0.56 -14.73 -21.48
N LEU A 142 -1.29 -13.64 -21.73
CA LEU A 142 -2.56 -13.66 -22.46
C LEU A 142 -2.37 -13.57 -23.99
N GLY A 143 -1.14 -13.41 -24.46
CA GLY A 143 -0.79 -13.40 -25.87
C GLY A 143 -0.80 -12.02 -26.55
N TYR A 144 -0.94 -10.93 -25.76
CA TYR A 144 -0.89 -9.58 -26.32
C TYR A 144 0.46 -9.29 -26.96
N SER A 145 0.45 -8.52 -28.06
CA SER A 145 1.66 -8.06 -28.72
C SER A 145 2.43 -7.09 -27.82
N HIS A 146 3.73 -6.98 -28.06
CA HIS A 146 4.56 -6.02 -27.32
C HIS A 146 4.09 -4.57 -27.51
N GLU A 147 3.59 -4.23 -28.69
CA GLU A 147 3.04 -2.91 -29.00
C GLU A 147 1.76 -2.64 -28.19
N ASP A 148 0.78 -3.55 -28.22
CA ASP A 148 -0.46 -3.40 -27.44
C ASP A 148 -0.22 -3.30 -25.93
N ILE A 149 0.76 -4.06 -25.40
CA ILE A 149 1.14 -3.98 -24.00
C ILE A 149 1.67 -2.58 -23.66
N LYS A 150 2.55 -2.04 -24.49
CA LYS A 150 3.12 -0.70 -24.29
C LYS A 150 2.10 0.40 -24.46
N ASP A 151 1.16 0.23 -25.37
CA ASP A 151 0.06 1.19 -25.60
C ASP A 151 -0.95 1.18 -24.44
N PHE A 152 -1.09 0.04 -23.74
CA PHE A 152 -1.97 -0.05 -22.58
C PHE A 152 -1.36 0.55 -21.31
N ILE A 153 -0.04 0.41 -21.11
CA ILE A 153 0.63 0.85 -19.89
C ILE A 153 0.79 2.37 -19.90
N ALA A 154 0.20 3.04 -18.91
CA ALA A 154 0.33 4.48 -18.74
C ALA A 154 1.76 4.89 -18.37
N GLY A 155 2.13 6.13 -18.64
CA GLY A 155 3.39 6.70 -18.19
C GLY A 155 3.42 6.94 -16.67
N PRO A 156 4.62 7.04 -16.06
CA PRO A 156 4.80 7.06 -14.60
C PRO A 156 4.00 8.13 -13.88
N ALA A 157 3.87 9.32 -14.47
CA ALA A 157 3.08 10.41 -13.88
C ALA A 157 1.57 10.19 -13.89
N TYR A 158 1.07 9.12 -14.55
CA TYR A 158 -0.35 8.79 -14.69
C TYR A 158 -0.70 7.40 -14.16
N TYR A 159 0.25 6.72 -13.59
CA TYR A 159 0.18 5.35 -13.13
C TYR A 159 -0.91 5.11 -12.09
N ALA A 160 -1.05 6.03 -11.13
CA ALA A 160 -2.03 5.96 -10.07
C ALA A 160 -3.46 5.81 -10.61
N TRP A 161 -3.80 6.57 -11.64
CA TRP A 161 -5.13 6.53 -12.26
C TRP A 161 -5.32 5.32 -13.16
N ALA A 162 -4.24 4.82 -13.76
CA ALA A 162 -4.28 3.54 -14.45
C ALA A 162 -4.57 2.38 -13.49
N TYR A 163 -3.99 2.39 -12.29
CA TYR A 163 -4.29 1.37 -11.27
C TYR A 163 -5.73 1.37 -10.80
N MET A 164 -6.33 2.55 -10.72
CA MET A 164 -7.74 2.71 -10.37
C MET A 164 -8.68 2.45 -11.55
N ALA A 165 -8.16 1.99 -12.71
CA ALA A 165 -8.92 1.79 -13.95
C ALA A 165 -9.62 3.06 -14.46
N ASN A 166 -9.08 4.25 -14.19
CA ASN A 166 -9.61 5.51 -14.65
C ASN A 166 -9.12 5.88 -16.05
N LEU A 167 -7.91 5.45 -16.41
CA LEU A 167 -7.32 5.65 -17.73
C LEU A 167 -6.39 4.50 -18.12
N SER A 168 -6.04 4.42 -19.40
CA SER A 168 -5.02 3.52 -19.94
C SER A 168 -4.17 4.24 -20.99
N GLY A 169 -2.90 3.84 -21.12
CA GLY A 169 -2.01 4.26 -22.21
C GLY A 169 -1.55 5.71 -22.19
N PHE A 170 -2.08 6.58 -21.34
CA PHE A 170 -1.75 8.00 -21.34
C PHE A 170 -0.36 8.27 -20.75
N GLY A 171 0.39 9.17 -21.41
CA GLY A 171 1.74 9.55 -20.96
C GLY A 171 2.83 8.51 -21.23
N GLY A 172 2.49 7.41 -21.91
CA GLY A 172 3.39 6.39 -22.42
C GLY A 172 3.71 6.60 -23.90
N PRO A 173 4.33 5.57 -24.56
CA PRO A 173 4.88 4.37 -23.95
C PRO A 173 6.20 4.61 -23.21
N VAL A 174 6.48 3.79 -22.20
CA VAL A 174 7.79 3.79 -21.53
C VAL A 174 8.83 3.00 -22.32
N HIS A 175 10.10 3.32 -22.12
CA HIS A 175 11.20 2.56 -22.72
C HIS A 175 11.31 1.16 -22.11
N ASP A 176 11.79 0.18 -22.86
CA ASP A 176 11.85 -1.21 -22.38
C ASP A 176 12.76 -1.39 -21.15
N SER A 177 13.84 -0.61 -21.03
CA SER A 177 14.69 -0.64 -19.83
C SER A 177 13.97 -0.22 -18.55
N TRP A 178 12.90 0.56 -18.67
CA TRP A 178 12.10 1.00 -17.53
C TRP A 178 11.56 -0.18 -16.70
N PHE A 179 11.06 -1.21 -17.36
CA PHE A 179 10.51 -2.39 -16.67
C PHE A 179 11.56 -3.11 -15.82
N GLU A 180 12.78 -3.25 -16.35
CA GLU A 180 13.89 -3.89 -15.64
C GLU A 180 14.38 -3.03 -14.47
N GLU A 181 14.63 -1.73 -14.73
CA GLU A 181 15.12 -0.76 -13.74
C GLU A 181 14.13 -0.62 -12.56
N ARG A 182 12.81 -0.56 -12.85
CA ARG A 182 11.78 -0.48 -11.80
C ARG A 182 11.64 -1.78 -11.02
N THR A 183 11.81 -2.92 -11.69
CA THR A 183 11.81 -4.23 -11.00
C THR A 183 12.99 -4.37 -10.04
N GLU A 184 14.18 -3.91 -10.45
CA GLU A 184 15.33 -3.89 -9.55
C GLU A 184 15.12 -2.94 -8.37
N LEU A 185 14.57 -1.77 -8.61
CA LEU A 185 14.24 -0.81 -7.55
C LEU A 185 13.22 -1.39 -6.56
N ALA A 186 12.14 -2.02 -7.04
CA ALA A 186 11.14 -2.66 -6.19
C ALA A 186 11.75 -3.72 -5.28
N ARG A 187 12.66 -4.55 -5.80
CA ARG A 187 13.37 -5.55 -4.99
C ARG A 187 14.21 -4.93 -3.87
N LYS A 188 14.85 -3.78 -4.15
CA LYS A 188 15.61 -3.02 -3.15
C LYS A 188 14.68 -2.44 -2.08
N ASN A 189 13.57 -1.84 -2.48
CA ASN A 189 12.55 -1.32 -1.55
C ASN A 189 12.02 -2.42 -0.63
N GLN A 190 11.63 -3.55 -1.21
CA GLN A 190 11.12 -4.71 -0.45
C GLN A 190 12.14 -5.29 0.51
N LEU A 191 13.42 -5.30 0.14
CA LEU A 191 14.48 -5.74 1.04
C LEU A 191 14.62 -4.80 2.25
N ILE A 192 14.49 -3.48 2.06
CA ILE A 192 14.51 -2.49 3.14
C ILE A 192 13.29 -2.69 4.03
N MET A 193 12.08 -2.72 3.44
CA MET A 193 10.83 -2.93 4.17
C MET A 193 10.86 -4.21 5.01
N ARG A 194 11.27 -5.33 4.44
CA ARG A 194 11.40 -6.60 5.17
C ARG A 194 12.35 -6.52 6.37
N LYS A 195 13.48 -5.83 6.24
CA LYS A 195 14.44 -5.63 7.34
C LYS A 195 13.87 -4.79 8.46
N LEU A 196 12.97 -3.89 8.15
CA LEU A 196 12.30 -3.01 9.12
C LEU A 196 11.05 -3.64 9.73
N GLY A 197 10.53 -4.74 9.16
CA GLY A 197 9.24 -5.32 9.55
C GLY A 197 8.04 -4.63 8.88
N MET A 198 8.28 -3.91 7.78
CA MET A 198 7.24 -3.29 6.97
C MET A 198 6.75 -4.24 5.88
N GLN A 199 5.52 -4.04 5.43
CA GLN A 199 4.94 -4.74 4.27
C GLN A 199 4.51 -3.75 3.18
N PRO A 200 4.78 -4.04 1.90
CA PRO A 200 4.21 -3.28 0.80
C PRO A 200 2.72 -3.62 0.63
N VAL A 201 1.94 -2.67 0.12
CA VAL A 201 0.61 -2.96 -0.43
C VAL A 201 0.76 -3.07 -1.94
N LEU A 202 0.31 -4.19 -2.49
CA LEU A 202 0.37 -4.48 -3.92
C LEU A 202 -0.98 -4.22 -4.58
N GLN A 203 -1.01 -4.12 -5.90
CA GLN A 203 -2.29 -3.98 -6.62
C GLN A 203 -3.08 -5.29 -6.56
N GLY A 204 -4.37 -5.20 -6.19
CA GLY A 204 -5.34 -6.26 -6.38
C GLY A 204 -5.91 -6.28 -7.80
N TYR A 205 -6.42 -7.41 -8.25
CA TYR A 205 -7.05 -7.53 -9.56
C TYR A 205 -8.58 -7.44 -9.45
N SER A 206 -9.16 -6.46 -10.12
CA SER A 206 -10.62 -6.24 -10.15
C SER A 206 -11.25 -6.40 -11.55
N GLY A 207 -10.48 -6.91 -12.52
CA GLY A 207 -11.01 -7.23 -13.85
C GLY A 207 -10.59 -6.29 -14.98
N MET A 208 -9.68 -5.34 -14.73
CA MET A 208 -9.18 -4.43 -15.74
C MET A 208 -8.48 -5.19 -16.89
N VAL A 209 -8.79 -4.82 -18.12
CA VAL A 209 -8.18 -5.35 -19.34
C VAL A 209 -8.12 -4.27 -20.43
N PRO A 210 -7.22 -4.40 -21.44
CA PRO A 210 -7.20 -3.50 -22.58
C PRO A 210 -8.52 -3.49 -23.36
N THR A 211 -8.85 -2.39 -24.01
CA THR A 211 -10.08 -2.23 -24.80
C THR A 211 -10.14 -3.15 -26.02
N ASN A 212 -8.99 -3.60 -26.53
CA ASN A 212 -8.89 -4.52 -27.66
C ASN A 212 -8.85 -6.01 -27.23
N ILE A 213 -9.35 -6.35 -26.02
CA ILE A 213 -9.34 -7.72 -25.48
C ILE A 213 -9.94 -8.75 -26.45
N HIS A 214 -10.95 -8.40 -27.23
CA HIS A 214 -11.58 -9.33 -28.17
C HIS A 214 -10.69 -9.75 -29.34
N ASP A 215 -9.57 -9.08 -29.59
CA ASP A 215 -8.57 -9.52 -30.54
C ASP A 215 -7.78 -10.72 -29.98
N TYR A 216 -7.74 -10.88 -28.65
CA TYR A 216 -6.98 -11.90 -27.91
C TYR A 216 -7.87 -12.96 -27.24
N ASP A 217 -9.02 -12.57 -26.72
CA ASP A 217 -10.02 -13.47 -26.14
C ASP A 217 -11.44 -13.09 -26.60
N LYS A 218 -11.89 -13.74 -27.68
CA LYS A 218 -13.22 -13.47 -28.29
C LYS A 218 -14.39 -13.81 -27.38
N ASN A 219 -14.17 -14.61 -26.33
CA ASN A 219 -15.21 -15.05 -25.43
C ASN A 219 -15.21 -14.26 -24.11
N ALA A 220 -14.34 -13.28 -23.96
CA ALA A 220 -14.30 -12.45 -22.77
C ALA A 220 -15.62 -11.68 -22.60
N GLU A 221 -16.25 -11.84 -21.45
CA GLU A 221 -17.43 -11.05 -21.09
C GLU A 221 -16.97 -9.75 -20.45
N VAL A 222 -17.18 -8.63 -21.15
CA VAL A 222 -16.65 -7.32 -20.78
C VAL A 222 -17.72 -6.28 -20.63
N ILE A 223 -17.35 -5.20 -19.97
CA ILE A 223 -18.15 -3.98 -19.78
C ILE A 223 -17.27 -2.80 -20.18
N GLU A 224 -17.69 -2.13 -21.25
CA GLU A 224 -17.06 -0.90 -21.70
C GLU A 224 -17.25 0.20 -20.66
N GLN A 225 -16.20 0.91 -20.31
CA GLN A 225 -16.18 1.89 -19.23
C GLN A 225 -16.33 3.35 -19.70
N GLY A 226 -16.23 3.60 -21.01
CA GLY A 226 -16.26 4.97 -21.55
C GLY A 226 -15.05 5.81 -21.14
N GLU A 227 -15.29 7.04 -20.72
CA GLU A 227 -14.24 8.01 -20.41
C GLU A 227 -14.30 8.46 -18.95
N TRP A 228 -13.13 8.82 -18.40
CA TRP A 228 -12.96 9.54 -17.15
C TRP A 228 -12.16 10.82 -17.40
N CYS A 229 -12.72 11.99 -17.11
CA CYS A 229 -12.07 13.29 -17.35
C CYS A 229 -11.51 13.44 -18.79
N SER A 230 -12.25 12.94 -19.79
CA SER A 230 -11.86 12.87 -21.21
C SER A 230 -10.70 11.92 -21.53
N PHE A 231 -10.32 11.05 -20.61
CA PHE A 231 -9.40 9.95 -20.86
C PHE A 231 -10.17 8.65 -21.08
N GLN A 232 -9.74 7.86 -22.07
CA GLN A 232 -10.29 6.53 -22.28
C GLN A 232 -10.00 5.64 -21.08
N ARG A 233 -11.06 5.07 -20.49
CA ARG A 233 -10.92 4.02 -19.48
C ARG A 233 -10.52 2.70 -20.14
N PRO A 234 -9.80 1.82 -19.40
CA PRO A 234 -9.69 0.42 -19.78
C PRO A 234 -11.07 -0.24 -19.74
N THR A 235 -11.21 -1.37 -20.37
CA THR A 235 -12.40 -2.22 -20.29
C THR A 235 -12.33 -3.07 -19.01
N MET A 236 -13.47 -3.46 -18.45
CA MET A 236 -13.55 -4.33 -17.27
C MET A 236 -14.20 -5.66 -17.62
N LEU A 237 -13.63 -6.76 -17.16
CA LEU A 237 -14.30 -8.07 -17.20
C LEU A 237 -15.52 -8.07 -16.28
N LYS A 238 -16.56 -8.81 -16.66
CA LYS A 238 -17.59 -9.17 -15.70
C LYS A 238 -16.99 -10.08 -14.64
N THR A 239 -16.99 -9.65 -13.38
CA THR A 239 -16.40 -10.39 -12.28
C THR A 239 -17.07 -11.75 -12.04
N THR A 240 -18.32 -11.91 -12.49
CA THR A 240 -19.08 -13.17 -12.43
C THR A 240 -18.73 -14.16 -13.53
N SER A 241 -17.85 -13.81 -14.46
CA SER A 241 -17.46 -14.66 -15.59
C SER A 241 -16.29 -15.60 -15.24
N SER A 242 -16.24 -16.74 -15.90
CA SER A 242 -15.07 -17.66 -15.77
C SER A 242 -13.78 -17.06 -16.34
N THR A 243 -13.88 -16.09 -17.24
CA THR A 243 -12.72 -15.34 -17.74
C THR A 243 -12.09 -14.53 -16.63
N PHE A 244 -12.89 -13.88 -15.77
CA PHE A 244 -12.38 -13.14 -14.62
C PHE A 244 -11.57 -14.05 -13.68
N GLU A 245 -12.10 -15.21 -13.29
CA GLU A 245 -11.41 -16.17 -12.42
C GLU A 245 -10.06 -16.60 -13.03
N LYS A 246 -10.07 -16.94 -14.31
CA LYS A 246 -8.85 -17.33 -15.05
C LYS A 246 -7.81 -16.21 -15.05
N TYR A 247 -8.25 -14.95 -15.28
CA TYR A 247 -7.35 -13.81 -15.41
C TYR A 247 -6.84 -13.35 -14.04
N ALA A 248 -7.67 -13.35 -13.01
CA ALA A 248 -7.26 -13.06 -11.64
C ALA A 248 -6.13 -14.00 -11.18
N LYS A 249 -6.33 -15.32 -11.37
CA LYS A 249 -5.31 -16.31 -11.07
C LYS A 249 -4.00 -16.04 -11.81
N LYS A 250 -4.06 -15.70 -13.09
CA LYS A 250 -2.88 -15.39 -13.91
C LYS A 250 -2.19 -14.11 -13.45
N PHE A 251 -2.97 -13.07 -13.12
CA PHE A 251 -2.45 -11.81 -12.64
C PHE A 251 -1.65 -11.98 -11.33
N TYR A 252 -2.23 -12.64 -10.34
CA TYR A 252 -1.55 -12.90 -9.06
C TYR A 252 -0.33 -13.82 -9.23
N GLN A 253 -0.37 -14.77 -10.17
CA GLN A 253 0.82 -15.56 -10.51
C GLN A 253 1.95 -14.68 -11.04
N CYS A 254 1.68 -13.80 -12.01
CA CYS A 254 2.67 -12.86 -12.56
C CYS A 254 3.18 -11.89 -11.48
N GLN A 255 2.31 -11.41 -10.59
CA GLN A 255 2.70 -10.55 -9.48
C GLN A 255 3.66 -11.27 -8.53
N LYS A 256 3.38 -12.53 -8.20
CA LYS A 256 4.27 -13.36 -7.38
C LYS A 256 5.62 -13.65 -8.05
N GLU A 257 5.66 -13.78 -9.37
CA GLU A 257 6.91 -13.94 -10.13
C GLU A 257 7.78 -12.67 -10.11
N VAL A 258 7.15 -11.47 -10.08
CA VAL A 258 7.87 -10.19 -10.02
C VAL A 258 8.38 -9.92 -8.60
N TYR A 259 7.52 -10.06 -7.60
CA TYR A 259 7.78 -9.60 -6.23
C TYR A 259 8.17 -10.73 -5.27
N GLY A 260 7.73 -11.96 -5.50
CA GLY A 260 7.77 -13.04 -4.52
C GLY A 260 6.66 -12.90 -3.47
N ASP A 261 6.76 -13.67 -2.39
CA ASP A 261 5.86 -13.59 -1.24
C ASP A 261 6.33 -12.48 -0.29
N VAL A 262 5.91 -11.24 -0.53
CA VAL A 262 6.41 -10.07 0.19
C VAL A 262 5.32 -9.39 1.03
N SER A 263 4.05 -9.66 0.77
CA SER A 263 2.92 -9.03 1.43
C SER A 263 1.66 -9.87 1.30
N ASN A 264 0.73 -9.62 2.24
CA ASN A 264 -0.65 -10.09 2.19
C ASN A 264 -1.64 -8.93 1.94
N TYR A 265 -1.17 -7.70 1.73
CA TYR A 265 -2.02 -6.52 1.51
C TYR A 265 -2.15 -6.22 0.03
N TYR A 266 -3.41 -6.10 -0.44
CA TYR A 266 -3.72 -5.81 -1.83
C TYR A 266 -4.75 -4.70 -1.91
N ALA A 267 -4.51 -3.69 -2.75
CA ALA A 267 -5.41 -2.56 -2.91
C ALA A 267 -5.99 -2.53 -4.33
N THR A 268 -7.30 -2.43 -4.41
CA THR A 268 -8.04 -2.19 -5.66
C THR A 268 -9.43 -1.66 -5.35
N ASP A 269 -9.94 -0.81 -6.22
CA ASP A 269 -11.29 -0.22 -6.10
C ASP A 269 -12.05 -0.47 -7.41
N PRO A 270 -12.86 -1.55 -7.48
CA PRO A 270 -13.62 -1.89 -8.67
C PRO A 270 -14.55 -0.75 -9.08
N PHE A 271 -14.54 -0.38 -10.35
CA PHE A 271 -15.42 0.65 -10.92
C PHE A 271 -15.28 2.04 -10.25
N HIS A 272 -14.06 2.40 -9.88
CA HIS A 272 -13.72 3.65 -9.22
C HIS A 272 -14.24 4.89 -9.96
N GLU A 273 -14.70 5.91 -9.23
CA GLU A 273 -15.15 7.22 -9.73
C GLU A 273 -16.11 7.15 -10.94
N GLY A 274 -17.25 6.53 -10.75
CA GLY A 274 -18.30 6.46 -11.75
C GLY A 274 -18.09 5.39 -12.82
N GLY A 275 -17.29 4.38 -12.54
CA GLY A 275 -17.18 3.20 -13.40
C GLY A 275 -18.51 2.48 -13.60
N ILE A 276 -18.70 1.89 -14.77
CA ILE A 276 -19.95 1.25 -15.20
C ILE A 276 -19.93 -0.22 -14.79
N THR A 277 -20.86 -0.63 -13.89
CA THR A 277 -20.95 -2.02 -13.41
C THR A 277 -21.60 -2.99 -14.41
N GLY A 278 -22.19 -2.47 -15.51
CA GLY A 278 -22.89 -3.30 -16.49
C GLY A 278 -24.10 -4.05 -15.93
N GLY A 279 -24.68 -3.51 -14.84
CA GLY A 279 -25.83 -4.10 -14.16
C GLY A 279 -25.47 -5.22 -13.16
N MET A 280 -24.20 -5.49 -12.92
CA MET A 280 -23.78 -6.38 -11.83
C MET A 280 -24.07 -5.73 -10.48
N ASN A 281 -24.43 -6.55 -9.49
CA ASN A 281 -24.60 -6.10 -8.12
C ASN A 281 -23.23 -5.92 -7.46
N ALA A 282 -23.04 -4.83 -6.72
CA ALA A 282 -21.79 -4.56 -6.01
C ALA A 282 -21.41 -5.69 -5.03
N SER A 283 -22.40 -6.38 -4.44
CA SER A 283 -22.16 -7.55 -3.59
C SER A 283 -21.54 -8.74 -4.37
N ASP A 284 -21.98 -8.96 -5.61
CA ASP A 284 -21.41 -10.04 -6.44
C ASP A 284 -19.99 -9.68 -6.89
N ILE A 285 -19.75 -8.39 -7.17
CA ILE A 285 -18.43 -7.89 -7.53
C ILE A 285 -17.44 -8.11 -6.39
N SER A 286 -17.76 -7.63 -5.18
CA SER A 286 -16.86 -7.73 -4.03
C SER A 286 -16.63 -9.15 -3.56
N GLU A 287 -17.68 -9.99 -3.56
CA GLU A 287 -17.56 -11.44 -3.27
C GLU A 287 -16.53 -12.09 -4.22
N LYS A 288 -16.64 -11.84 -5.51
CA LYS A 288 -15.75 -12.44 -6.50
C LYS A 288 -14.32 -11.92 -6.44
N VAL A 289 -14.15 -10.61 -6.31
CA VAL A 289 -12.83 -10.00 -6.19
C VAL A 289 -12.10 -10.53 -4.95
N LEU A 290 -12.77 -10.57 -3.80
CA LEU A 290 -12.18 -11.10 -2.56
C LEU A 290 -11.91 -12.61 -2.65
N THR A 291 -12.81 -13.38 -3.24
CA THR A 291 -12.64 -14.85 -3.42
C THR A 291 -11.38 -15.16 -4.22
N GLU A 292 -11.16 -14.45 -5.34
CA GLU A 292 -9.96 -14.69 -6.17
C GLU A 292 -8.68 -14.21 -5.47
N MET A 293 -8.75 -13.13 -4.72
CA MET A 293 -7.63 -12.63 -3.90
C MET A 293 -7.23 -13.66 -2.85
N ILE A 294 -8.18 -14.19 -2.06
CA ILE A 294 -7.94 -15.22 -1.04
C ILE A 294 -7.49 -16.54 -1.69
N THR A 295 -7.99 -16.87 -2.89
CA THR A 295 -7.54 -18.07 -3.63
C THR A 295 -6.06 -17.98 -4.00
N ALA A 296 -5.59 -16.77 -4.33
CA ALA A 296 -4.18 -16.54 -4.66
C ALA A 296 -3.29 -16.44 -3.40
N ASP A 297 -3.82 -15.87 -2.34
CA ASP A 297 -3.17 -15.70 -1.04
C ASP A 297 -4.20 -15.85 0.09
N LYS A 298 -4.14 -16.97 0.81
CA LYS A 298 -5.12 -17.29 1.88
C LYS A 298 -5.15 -16.29 3.04
N ASP A 299 -4.10 -15.51 3.21
CA ASP A 299 -3.95 -14.50 4.26
C ASP A 299 -4.16 -13.07 3.70
N ALA A 300 -4.66 -12.95 2.46
CA ALA A 300 -4.88 -11.67 1.80
C ALA A 300 -5.78 -10.74 2.60
N VAL A 301 -5.42 -9.47 2.62
CA VAL A 301 -6.23 -8.36 3.14
C VAL A 301 -6.46 -7.36 2.02
N TRP A 302 -7.70 -7.18 1.65
CA TRP A 302 -8.11 -6.22 0.63
C TRP A 302 -8.22 -4.82 1.25
N ILE A 303 -7.39 -3.89 0.81
CA ILE A 303 -7.49 -2.47 1.17
C ILE A 303 -8.43 -1.77 0.19
N ILE A 304 -9.54 -1.27 0.72
CA ILE A 304 -10.60 -0.57 -0.03
C ILE A 304 -10.56 0.90 0.35
N GLN A 305 -10.40 1.79 -0.63
CA GLN A 305 -10.42 3.23 -0.35
C GLN A 305 -11.85 3.73 -0.12
N SER A 306 -12.04 4.45 0.99
CA SER A 306 -13.25 5.27 1.19
C SER A 306 -13.10 6.57 0.42
N TRP A 307 -13.73 6.62 -0.76
CA TRP A 307 -13.68 7.76 -1.66
C TRP A 307 -15.00 7.93 -2.39
N GLN A 308 -15.58 9.13 -2.42
CA GLN A 308 -16.92 9.41 -2.98
C GLN A 308 -17.98 8.47 -2.38
N GLY A 309 -18.63 7.64 -3.16
CA GLY A 309 -19.61 6.67 -2.68
C GLY A 309 -19.07 5.25 -2.42
N ASN A 310 -17.78 5.07 -2.39
CA ASN A 310 -17.13 3.77 -2.17
C ASN A 310 -16.56 3.70 -0.73
N PRO A 311 -16.64 2.54 -0.02
CA PRO A 311 -17.44 1.37 -0.38
C PRO A 311 -18.94 1.60 -0.15
N THR A 312 -19.77 1.04 -1.02
CA THR A 312 -21.23 1.01 -0.79
C THR A 312 -21.58 -0.08 0.21
N THR A 313 -22.73 0.05 0.89
CA THR A 313 -23.28 -1.03 1.73
C THR A 313 -23.42 -2.36 0.97
N ALA A 314 -23.77 -2.29 -0.32
CA ALA A 314 -23.85 -3.49 -1.15
C ALA A 314 -22.47 -4.15 -1.34
N LEU A 315 -21.39 -3.38 -1.50
CA LEU A 315 -20.03 -3.90 -1.59
C LEU A 315 -19.64 -4.58 -0.27
N LEU A 316 -19.88 -3.95 0.87
CA LEU A 316 -19.61 -4.53 2.20
C LEU A 316 -20.40 -5.83 2.43
N ASN A 317 -21.69 -5.88 2.04
CA ASN A 317 -22.49 -7.09 2.12
C ASN A 317 -21.96 -8.26 1.28
N GLY A 318 -21.18 -7.98 0.23
CA GLY A 318 -20.52 -9.03 -0.56
C GLY A 318 -19.33 -9.64 0.15
N LEU A 319 -18.63 -8.88 1.00
CA LEU A 319 -17.56 -9.42 1.86
C LEU A 319 -18.12 -10.45 2.84
N ASP A 320 -19.30 -10.22 3.42
CA ASP A 320 -19.96 -11.13 4.36
C ASP A 320 -20.35 -12.48 3.73
N ARG A 321 -20.39 -12.58 2.41
CA ARG A 321 -20.65 -13.83 1.69
C ARG A 321 -19.45 -14.75 1.60
N VAL A 322 -18.26 -14.21 1.82
CA VAL A 322 -17.00 -14.96 1.88
C VAL A 322 -16.75 -15.37 3.32
N GLU A 323 -16.31 -16.60 3.55
CA GLU A 323 -15.99 -17.07 4.90
C GLU A 323 -14.94 -16.14 5.56
N LYS A 324 -15.33 -15.51 6.66
CA LYS A 324 -14.52 -14.48 7.37
C LYS A 324 -14.10 -13.29 6.47
N GLY A 325 -14.90 -12.97 5.47
CA GLY A 325 -14.54 -11.98 4.46
C GLY A 325 -14.24 -10.59 5.05
N THR A 326 -14.88 -10.21 6.16
CA THR A 326 -14.59 -8.95 6.86
C THR A 326 -13.22 -8.94 7.55
N ASP A 327 -12.70 -10.10 7.97
CA ASP A 327 -11.32 -10.23 8.50
C ASP A 327 -10.27 -10.03 7.39
N HIS A 328 -10.69 -10.15 6.13
CA HIS A 328 -9.88 -9.98 4.93
C HIS A 328 -10.05 -8.62 4.26
N ALA A 329 -10.59 -7.63 4.95
CA ALA A 329 -10.78 -6.30 4.39
C ALA A 329 -10.37 -5.20 5.38
N LEU A 330 -9.77 -4.14 4.85
CA LEU A 330 -9.42 -2.93 5.58
C LEU A 330 -9.93 -1.72 4.80
N ILE A 331 -10.73 -0.87 5.44
CA ILE A 331 -11.19 0.36 4.83
C ILE A 331 -10.19 1.48 5.10
N LEU A 332 -9.63 2.04 4.03
CA LEU A 332 -8.78 3.22 4.12
C LEU A 332 -9.62 4.48 3.95
N ASP A 333 -9.94 5.14 5.07
CA ASP A 333 -10.72 6.37 5.05
C ASP A 333 -9.84 7.57 4.66
N LEU A 334 -10.06 8.08 3.44
CA LEU A 334 -9.31 9.22 2.92
C LEU A 334 -9.81 10.59 3.42
N TYR A 335 -10.82 10.62 4.27
CA TYR A 335 -11.42 11.85 4.81
C TYR A 335 -11.34 11.98 6.32
N ALA A 336 -10.87 10.97 7.02
CA ALA A 336 -10.85 10.90 8.48
C ALA A 336 -10.19 12.12 9.16
N GLU A 337 -9.18 12.72 8.51
CA GLU A 337 -8.47 13.88 9.03
C GLU A 337 -9.29 15.18 8.95
N LYS A 338 -10.34 15.23 8.13
CA LYS A 338 -11.19 16.42 7.97
C LYS A 338 -12.42 16.34 8.84
N ASP A 339 -13.13 15.24 8.74
CA ASP A 339 -14.35 15.01 9.49
C ASP A 339 -14.61 13.51 9.57
N PRO A 340 -14.29 12.86 10.68
CA PRO A 340 -14.56 11.44 10.89
C PRO A 340 -16.07 11.14 10.88
N HIS A 341 -16.93 12.13 11.10
CA HIS A 341 -18.39 12.02 10.97
C HIS A 341 -18.91 12.49 9.63
N TYR A 342 -18.02 12.81 8.69
CA TYR A 342 -18.42 13.19 7.35
C TYR A 342 -19.07 12.00 6.70
N ASP A 343 -20.24 11.89 6.85
CA ASP A 343 -21.35 12.19 6.15
C ASP A 343 -22.50 11.25 5.90
N GLU A 344 -23.57 11.84 5.91
CA GLU A 344 -24.77 11.51 5.17
C GLU A 344 -24.47 10.67 3.90
N GLY A 345 -24.34 9.35 4.06
CA GLY A 345 -24.27 8.42 2.95
C GLY A 345 -22.88 7.88 2.57
N ARG A 346 -21.87 8.06 3.40
CA ARG A 346 -20.60 7.35 3.23
C ARG A 346 -20.50 6.15 4.15
N PRO A 347 -20.60 4.92 3.63
CA PRO A 347 -20.57 3.71 4.46
C PRO A 347 -19.28 3.53 5.27
N GLY A 348 -18.21 4.23 4.90
CA GLY A 348 -16.93 4.14 5.59
C GLY A 348 -16.89 4.84 6.96
N ALA A 349 -17.58 5.98 7.11
CA ALA A 349 -17.56 6.74 8.36
C ALA A 349 -18.30 5.99 9.51
N GLU A 350 -19.35 5.25 9.19
CA GLU A 350 -20.08 4.43 10.16
C GLU A 350 -19.28 3.20 10.65
N ALA A 351 -18.30 2.76 9.89
CA ALA A 351 -17.50 1.58 10.22
C ALA A 351 -16.42 1.83 11.28
N TYR A 352 -16.08 3.09 11.56
CA TYR A 352 -14.99 3.44 12.47
C TYR A 352 -15.41 3.70 13.92
N GLY A 353 -16.70 3.60 14.25
CA GLY A 353 -17.18 3.83 15.62
C GLY A 353 -17.16 5.30 16.04
N ASP A 354 -17.28 5.52 17.33
CA ASP A 354 -17.28 6.85 17.95
C ASP A 354 -15.89 7.49 17.94
N GLU A 355 -15.82 8.82 17.97
CA GLU A 355 -14.58 9.62 18.05
C GLU A 355 -13.57 9.13 19.11
N GLU A 356 -14.07 8.51 20.19
CA GLU A 356 -13.25 7.99 21.28
C GLU A 356 -12.40 6.77 20.87
N GLU A 357 -12.78 6.04 19.83
CA GLU A 357 -12.03 4.88 19.34
C GLU A 357 -10.96 5.24 18.28
N PHE A 358 -11.04 6.44 17.72
CA PHE A 358 -10.10 6.90 16.70
C PHE A 358 -8.88 7.55 17.34
N ASP A 359 -7.91 6.75 17.76
CA ASP A 359 -6.61 7.27 18.19
C ASP A 359 -5.78 7.71 16.97
N LYS A 360 -5.81 9.02 16.70
CA LYS A 360 -5.12 9.66 15.57
C LYS A 360 -3.60 9.67 15.73
N THR A 361 -3.08 9.28 16.88
CA THR A 361 -1.65 9.21 17.17
C THR A 361 -1.21 7.78 17.36
N PRO A 362 -0.49 7.17 16.39
CA PRO A 362 -0.05 5.78 16.48
C PRO A 362 0.81 5.47 17.71
N TRP A 363 1.44 6.52 18.32
CA TRP A 363 2.41 6.37 19.43
C TRP A 363 2.18 7.37 20.56
#